data_e656f9dc828f6a0b3b651aa02f7f0cae
#
_entry.id   e656f9dc828f6a0b3b651aa02f7f0cae
#
_cell.length_a   1.000
_cell.length_b   1.000
_cell.length_c   1.000
_cell.angle_alpha   90.00
_cell.angle_beta   90.00
_cell.angle_gamma   90.00
#
_symmetry.space_group_name_H-M   'P 1'
#
loop_
_entity.id
_entity.type
_entity.pdbx_description
1 polymer ?
#
loop_
_entity_poly.entity_id
_entity_poly.type
_entity_poly.pdbx_seq_one_letter_code
_entity_poly.pdbx_strand_id
1 'polypeptide(L)'
;MIFDRDVDFFELAHAAHKRQEYDKAIALLRRGAVMWYSPRYTSCAAWLGYYHEQGYGVRRDHYTAMQWFEIAIKSGGKRVEEGWVGERYRALKAQNLAPRLEPIELYDSYIGLIKLTRVPRRERDEVRFTDSEVRVKYYDSRPYDFSVILAWQVVLKRAEERRADGLPEVIDESFRRDYDHFHLRIARGTTSAYGHRCEGDSYTLLLPARANCREQLTREAIIRHAMSLMRKAAESYLARRSAEISKSSGLNYKSLKIGSGMHTIGYFIRAFKLMYLSWHVMKFPHIYIDSLIYHELCHSLVSGHNSDFYETLRRYGGEEIYIADKNFWLKNNPPKTI
;
A
#
# COMPACT_ATOMS: atom_id res chain seq x y z
N MET A 1 -8.14 4.71 14.88
CA MET A 1 -6.72 4.76 15.27
C MET A 1 -6.11 3.37 15.16
N ILE A 2 -5.34 3.12 14.08
CA ILE A 2 -4.89 1.76 13.74
C ILE A 2 -3.62 1.38 14.50
N PHE A 3 -2.78 2.36 14.79
CA PHE A 3 -1.59 2.25 15.63
C PHE A 3 -1.41 3.55 16.40
N ASP A 4 -1.77 3.49 17.65
CA ASP A 4 -1.38 4.49 18.62
C ASP A 4 0.01 4.10 19.12
N ARG A 5 1.01 4.95 18.90
CA ARG A 5 2.39 4.71 19.37
C ARG A 5 2.47 4.61 20.90
N ASP A 6 1.44 5.10 21.59
CA ASP A 6 1.34 5.11 23.04
C ASP A 6 0.65 3.85 23.61
N VAL A 7 0.13 2.94 22.75
CA VAL A 7 -0.51 1.70 23.19
C VAL A 7 0.52 0.64 23.54
N ASP A 8 0.56 0.23 24.81
CA ASP A 8 1.34 -0.92 25.24
C ASP A 8 0.59 -2.23 24.92
N PHE A 9 0.83 -2.75 23.71
CA PHE A 9 0.21 -4.01 23.27
C PHE A 9 0.59 -5.21 24.13
N PHE A 10 1.76 -5.19 24.78
CA PHE A 10 2.18 -6.25 25.66
C PHE A 10 1.34 -6.27 26.93
N GLU A 11 1.11 -5.13 27.57
CA GLU A 11 0.26 -5.06 28.76
C GLU A 11 -1.19 -5.44 28.45
N LEU A 12 -1.72 -5.01 27.31
CA LEU A 12 -3.05 -5.41 26.84
C LEU A 12 -3.15 -6.93 26.59
N ALA A 13 -2.11 -7.52 26.00
CA ALA A 13 -2.03 -8.96 25.77
C ALA A 13 -1.96 -9.73 27.09
N HIS A 14 -1.18 -9.25 28.05
CA HIS A 14 -1.09 -9.84 29.40
C HIS A 14 -2.42 -9.78 30.16
N ALA A 15 -3.13 -8.65 30.04
CA ALA A 15 -4.47 -8.52 30.61
C ALA A 15 -5.48 -9.48 29.96
N ALA A 16 -5.41 -9.67 28.64
CA ALA A 16 -6.23 -10.65 27.92
C ALA A 16 -5.87 -12.09 28.30
N HIS A 17 -4.58 -12.41 28.46
CA HIS A 17 -4.11 -13.71 28.94
C HIS A 17 -4.69 -14.07 30.31
N LYS A 18 -4.68 -13.13 31.28
CA LYS A 18 -5.26 -13.34 32.61
C LYS A 18 -6.76 -13.67 32.55
N ARG A 19 -7.46 -13.19 31.53
CA ARG A 19 -8.87 -13.48 31.28
C ARG A 19 -9.09 -14.71 30.41
N GLN A 20 -8.02 -15.43 30.05
CA GLN A 20 -8.03 -16.58 29.14
C GLN A 20 -8.55 -16.26 27.72
N GLU A 21 -8.52 -14.98 27.32
CA GLU A 21 -8.86 -14.51 25.98
C GLU A 21 -7.66 -14.71 25.04
N TYR A 22 -7.24 -15.96 24.81
CA TYR A 22 -5.95 -16.28 24.16
C TYR A 22 -5.88 -15.82 22.70
N ASP A 23 -6.97 -15.91 21.94
CA ASP A 23 -7.02 -15.43 20.54
C ASP A 23 -6.78 -13.92 20.47
N LYS A 24 -7.35 -13.17 21.42
CA LYS A 24 -7.14 -11.73 21.53
C LYS A 24 -5.70 -11.42 21.98
N ALA A 25 -5.20 -12.17 22.95
CA ALA A 25 -3.86 -11.97 23.46
C ALA A 25 -2.79 -12.19 22.38
N ILE A 26 -2.89 -13.28 21.61
CA ILE A 26 -1.92 -13.53 20.51
C ILE A 26 -2.01 -12.49 19.41
N ALA A 27 -3.20 -12.00 19.07
CA ALA A 27 -3.35 -10.91 18.11
C ALA A 27 -2.67 -9.62 18.59
N LEU A 28 -2.78 -9.30 19.87
CA LEU A 28 -2.11 -8.14 20.49
C LEU A 28 -0.58 -8.32 20.54
N LEU A 29 -0.09 -9.52 20.88
CA LEU A 29 1.34 -9.84 20.84
C LEU A 29 1.94 -9.68 19.44
N ARG A 30 1.24 -10.16 18.41
CA ARG A 30 1.65 -9.97 17.01
C ARG A 30 1.73 -8.50 16.64
N ARG A 31 0.76 -7.67 17.09
CA ARG A 31 0.79 -6.22 16.89
C ARG A 31 1.97 -5.57 17.61
N GLY A 32 2.24 -5.93 18.85
CA GLY A 32 3.40 -5.43 19.59
C GLY A 32 4.74 -5.82 18.94
N ALA A 33 4.78 -6.96 18.26
CA ALA A 33 5.95 -7.43 17.54
C ALA A 33 6.13 -6.79 16.13
N VAL A 34 5.20 -5.96 15.65
CA VAL A 34 5.35 -5.21 14.38
C VAL A 34 6.43 -4.13 14.51
N MET A 35 6.54 -3.51 15.67
CA MET A 35 7.48 -2.43 15.94
C MET A 35 8.76 -2.97 16.60
N TRP A 36 9.69 -3.46 15.79
CA TRP A 36 10.97 -4.03 16.23
C TRP A 36 11.84 -3.06 17.07
N TYR A 37 11.60 -1.77 16.99
CA TYR A 37 12.25 -0.71 17.80
C TYR A 37 11.51 -0.40 19.12
N SER A 38 10.37 -1.01 19.36
CA SER A 38 9.61 -0.85 20.61
C SER A 38 10.35 -1.51 21.77
N PRO A 39 10.41 -0.88 22.94
CA PRO A 39 10.97 -1.50 24.16
C PRO A 39 10.29 -2.83 24.52
N ARG A 40 9.06 -3.02 24.09
CA ARG A 40 8.26 -4.24 24.35
C ARG A 40 8.39 -5.33 23.28
N TYR A 41 9.12 -5.07 22.19
CA TYR A 41 9.30 -6.04 21.10
C TYR A 41 9.81 -7.40 21.59
N THR A 42 10.88 -7.40 22.38
CA THR A 42 11.47 -8.61 22.96
C THR A 42 10.48 -9.38 23.84
N SER A 43 9.70 -8.69 24.65
CA SER A 43 8.67 -9.29 25.48
C SER A 43 7.55 -9.92 24.65
N CYS A 44 7.08 -9.24 23.60
CA CYS A 44 6.09 -9.78 22.68
C CYS A 44 6.61 -11.02 21.97
N ALA A 45 7.86 -11.01 21.47
CA ALA A 45 8.49 -12.16 20.82
C ALA A 45 8.61 -13.35 21.78
N ALA A 46 9.06 -13.12 23.02
CA ALA A 46 9.16 -14.17 24.04
C ALA A 46 7.80 -14.82 24.34
N TRP A 47 6.76 -13.99 24.47
CA TRP A 47 5.41 -14.51 24.73
C TRP A 47 4.78 -15.19 23.51
N LEU A 48 5.06 -14.75 22.30
CA LEU A 48 4.68 -15.50 21.09
C LEU A 48 5.31 -16.90 21.09
N GLY A 49 6.60 -17.02 21.46
CA GLY A 49 7.25 -18.32 21.65
C GLY A 49 6.50 -19.18 22.68
N TYR A 50 6.16 -18.60 23.81
CA TYR A 50 5.41 -19.31 24.87
C TYR A 50 4.02 -19.75 24.40
N TYR A 51 3.29 -18.90 23.66
CA TYR A 51 1.98 -19.22 23.12
C TYR A 51 2.02 -20.41 22.15
N HIS A 52 3.00 -20.45 21.26
CA HIS A 52 3.20 -21.57 20.34
C HIS A 52 3.63 -22.85 21.08
N GLU A 53 4.45 -22.72 22.13
CA GLU A 53 4.85 -23.87 22.95
C GLU A 53 3.69 -24.49 23.71
N GLN A 54 2.79 -23.67 24.25
CA GLN A 54 1.64 -24.12 25.04
C GLN A 54 0.39 -24.41 24.20
N GLY A 55 0.27 -23.81 23.01
CA GLY A 55 -0.92 -23.88 22.15
C GLY A 55 -2.03 -22.89 22.57
N TYR A 56 -1.69 -21.75 23.14
CA TYR A 56 -2.66 -20.73 23.55
C TYR A 56 -3.13 -19.90 22.34
N GLY A 57 -4.42 -20.03 21.94
CA GLY A 57 -4.99 -19.33 20.79
C GLY A 57 -4.34 -19.68 19.44
N VAL A 58 -3.48 -20.69 19.41
CA VAL A 58 -2.82 -21.24 18.23
C VAL A 58 -2.61 -22.73 18.39
N ARG A 59 -2.46 -23.45 17.28
CA ARG A 59 -2.02 -24.84 17.33
C ARG A 59 -0.61 -24.90 17.93
N ARG A 60 -0.41 -25.83 18.87
CA ARG A 60 0.90 -26.11 19.46
C ARG A 60 1.93 -26.41 18.39
N ASP A 61 3.05 -25.68 18.41
CA ASP A 61 4.13 -25.81 17.42
C ASP A 61 5.48 -25.44 18.06
N HIS A 62 6.23 -26.45 18.44
CA HIS A 62 7.52 -26.29 19.11
C HIS A 62 8.59 -25.69 18.18
N TYR A 63 8.53 -25.97 16.87
CA TYR A 63 9.47 -25.37 15.92
C TYR A 63 9.27 -23.86 15.82
N THR A 64 8.04 -23.42 15.65
CA THR A 64 7.69 -21.99 15.65
C THR A 64 8.00 -21.32 17.00
N ALA A 65 7.74 -22.00 18.12
CA ALA A 65 8.10 -21.52 19.45
C ALA A 65 9.60 -21.26 19.57
N MET A 66 10.43 -22.22 19.12
CA MET A 66 11.88 -22.09 19.12
C MET A 66 12.36 -20.90 18.29
N GLN A 67 11.76 -20.65 17.12
CA GLN A 67 12.11 -19.51 16.27
C GLN A 67 11.77 -18.17 16.95
N TRP A 68 10.62 -18.07 17.63
CA TRP A 68 10.24 -16.88 18.40
C TRP A 68 11.18 -16.64 19.58
N PHE A 69 11.57 -17.67 20.31
CA PHE A 69 12.55 -17.55 21.40
C PHE A 69 13.92 -17.09 20.87
N GLU A 70 14.34 -17.58 19.70
CA GLU A 70 15.56 -17.12 19.05
C GLU A 70 15.51 -15.62 18.70
N ILE A 71 14.37 -15.15 18.20
CA ILE A 71 14.13 -13.73 17.93
C ILE A 71 14.21 -12.91 19.22
N ALA A 72 13.57 -13.37 20.29
CA ALA A 72 13.60 -12.70 21.59
C ALA A 72 15.03 -12.63 22.16
N ILE A 73 15.84 -13.68 22.05
CA ILE A 73 17.24 -13.69 22.48
C ILE A 73 18.06 -12.69 21.66
N LYS A 74 17.93 -12.71 20.32
CA LYS A 74 18.66 -11.80 19.43
C LYS A 74 18.35 -10.32 19.72
N SER A 75 17.10 -10.01 20.10
CA SER A 75 16.68 -8.64 20.39
C SER A 75 16.97 -8.20 21.83
N GLY A 76 16.95 -9.13 22.79
CA GLY A 76 17.13 -8.84 24.23
C GLY A 76 18.52 -9.14 24.78
N GLY A 77 19.38 -9.77 23.96
CA GLY A 77 20.77 -10.08 24.30
C GLY A 77 20.92 -11.05 25.47
N LYS A 78 22.10 -10.99 26.11
CA LYS A 78 22.55 -11.92 27.16
C LYS A 78 21.56 -12.11 28.31
N ARG A 79 20.91 -11.03 28.75
CA ARG A 79 19.91 -11.08 29.83
C ARG A 79 18.72 -12.00 29.52
N VAL A 80 18.26 -12.01 28.27
CA VAL A 80 17.14 -12.85 27.82
C VAL A 80 17.63 -14.29 27.60
N GLU A 81 18.84 -14.47 27.08
CA GLU A 81 19.47 -15.77 26.86
C GLU A 81 19.75 -16.53 28.16
N GLU A 82 20.14 -15.82 29.22
CA GLU A 82 20.39 -16.41 30.56
C GLU A 82 19.11 -16.64 31.36
N GLY A 83 17.96 -16.09 30.94
CA GLY A 83 16.65 -16.25 31.57
C GLY A 83 15.84 -17.43 31.05
N TRP A 84 14.57 -17.47 31.46
CA TRP A 84 13.62 -18.54 31.12
C TRP A 84 13.44 -18.78 29.62
N VAL A 85 13.58 -17.72 28.81
CA VAL A 85 13.49 -17.79 27.33
C VAL A 85 14.65 -18.63 26.78
N GLY A 86 15.88 -18.38 27.23
CA GLY A 86 17.04 -19.13 26.80
C GLY A 86 17.01 -20.59 27.27
N GLU A 87 16.48 -20.88 28.45
CA GLU A 87 16.28 -22.25 28.94
C GLU A 87 15.35 -23.02 28.01
N ARG A 88 14.17 -22.45 27.70
CA ARG A 88 13.19 -23.05 26.79
C ARG A 88 13.76 -23.21 25.37
N TYR A 89 14.43 -22.18 24.86
CA TYR A 89 15.09 -22.25 23.55
C TYR A 89 16.07 -23.42 23.46
N ARG A 90 16.95 -23.59 24.45
CA ARG A 90 17.91 -24.71 24.50
C ARG A 90 17.21 -26.05 24.55
N ALA A 91 16.16 -26.18 25.37
CA ALA A 91 15.36 -27.41 25.48
C ALA A 91 14.67 -27.80 24.17
N LEU A 92 14.12 -26.82 23.44
CA LEU A 92 13.46 -27.06 22.15
C LEU A 92 14.50 -27.35 21.05
N LYS A 93 15.61 -26.63 21.04
CA LYS A 93 16.68 -26.82 20.06
C LYS A 93 17.30 -28.23 20.11
N ALA A 94 17.36 -28.84 21.30
CA ALA A 94 17.84 -30.19 21.48
C ALA A 94 16.91 -31.27 20.87
N GLN A 95 15.66 -30.95 20.53
CA GLN A 95 14.66 -31.90 20.03
C GLN A 95 14.73 -32.15 18.51
N ASN A 96 15.65 -31.49 17.79
CA ASN A 96 15.79 -31.61 16.33
C ASN A 96 14.46 -31.41 15.57
N LEU A 97 13.73 -30.36 15.89
CA LEU A 97 12.40 -30.06 15.38
C LEU A 97 12.43 -29.73 13.89
N ALA A 98 11.40 -30.13 13.15
CA ALA A 98 11.20 -29.79 11.75
C ALA A 98 10.11 -28.73 11.56
N PRO A 99 10.23 -27.87 10.52
CA PRO A 99 9.21 -26.89 10.21
C PRO A 99 7.91 -27.55 9.72
N ARG A 100 6.80 -26.88 9.97
CA ARG A 100 5.49 -27.30 9.46
C ARG A 100 5.45 -27.14 7.95
N LEU A 101 5.05 -28.19 7.22
CA LEU A 101 5.05 -28.23 5.75
C LEU A 101 3.69 -27.87 5.11
N GLU A 102 2.62 -27.81 5.88
CA GLU A 102 1.26 -27.56 5.39
C GLU A 102 1.08 -26.10 4.96
N PRO A 103 0.24 -25.83 3.96
CA PRO A 103 -0.26 -24.49 3.72
C PRO A 103 -0.88 -23.92 5.00
N ILE A 104 -0.48 -22.73 5.39
CA ILE A 104 -0.97 -22.13 6.62
C ILE A 104 -1.89 -20.98 6.24
N GLU A 105 -3.10 -21.00 6.79
CA GLU A 105 -4.04 -19.89 6.71
C GLU A 105 -4.19 -19.28 8.11
N LEU A 106 -4.10 -17.96 8.18
CA LEU A 106 -4.29 -17.19 9.40
C LEU A 106 -5.37 -16.15 9.16
N TYR A 107 -6.10 -15.82 10.20
CA TYR A 107 -7.06 -14.74 10.16
C TYR A 107 -6.65 -13.66 11.15
N ASP A 108 -6.57 -12.42 10.68
CA ASP A 108 -6.43 -11.23 11.51
C ASP A 108 -7.73 -10.42 11.41
N SER A 109 -8.32 -10.05 12.54
CA SER A 109 -9.63 -9.37 12.60
C SER A 109 -9.66 -8.02 11.87
N TYR A 110 -8.51 -7.43 11.60
CA TYR A 110 -8.37 -6.17 10.89
C TYR A 110 -7.90 -6.33 9.46
N ILE A 111 -6.92 -7.19 9.22
CA ILE A 111 -6.35 -7.43 7.89
C ILE A 111 -7.25 -8.36 7.06
N GLY A 112 -7.86 -9.38 7.70
CA GLY A 112 -8.62 -10.43 7.04
C GLY A 112 -7.84 -11.73 6.89
N LEU A 113 -8.18 -12.55 5.88
CA LEU A 113 -7.55 -13.84 5.61
C LEU A 113 -6.13 -13.66 5.06
N ILE A 114 -5.17 -14.32 5.68
CA ILE A 114 -3.75 -14.33 5.27
C ILE A 114 -3.36 -15.76 4.89
N LYS A 115 -3.00 -15.95 3.63
CA LYS A 115 -2.47 -17.23 3.11
C LYS A 115 -0.97 -17.18 2.98
N LEU A 116 -0.32 -18.20 3.49
CA LEU A 116 1.13 -18.29 3.60
C LEU A 116 1.70 -19.24 2.59
N THR A 117 2.79 -18.84 1.94
CA THR A 117 3.60 -19.70 1.10
C THR A 117 5.04 -19.65 1.59
N ARG A 118 5.56 -20.80 1.96
CA ARG A 118 6.95 -20.97 2.33
C ARG A 118 7.84 -20.88 1.10
N VAL A 119 8.93 -20.13 1.19
CA VAL A 119 9.90 -19.96 0.11
C VAL A 119 11.32 -20.28 0.56
N PRO A 120 12.22 -20.67 -0.35
CA PRO A 120 13.61 -20.88 -0.03
C PRO A 120 14.29 -19.61 0.51
N ARG A 121 15.30 -19.79 1.35
CA ARG A 121 16.02 -18.71 2.07
C ARG A 121 16.57 -17.58 1.19
N ARG A 122 16.65 -17.74 -0.12
CA ARG A 122 17.23 -16.75 -1.06
C ARG A 122 16.21 -15.81 -1.69
N GLU A 123 14.93 -16.06 -1.51
CA GLU A 123 13.87 -15.18 -2.03
C GLU A 123 13.56 -14.06 -1.03
N ARG A 124 12.99 -12.97 -1.52
CA ARG A 124 12.55 -11.86 -0.64
C ARG A 124 11.16 -12.15 -0.12
N ASP A 125 10.88 -11.71 1.11
CA ASP A 125 9.52 -11.66 1.63
C ASP A 125 8.64 -10.83 0.68
N GLU A 126 7.47 -11.36 0.33
CA GLU A 126 6.52 -10.68 -0.55
C GLU A 126 5.14 -10.69 0.12
N VAL A 127 4.51 -9.52 0.18
CA VAL A 127 3.14 -9.36 0.67
C VAL A 127 2.28 -8.81 -0.45
N ARG A 128 1.26 -9.58 -0.88
CA ARG A 128 0.34 -9.21 -1.93
C ARG A 128 -1.10 -9.21 -1.40
N PHE A 129 -1.78 -8.08 -1.51
CA PHE A 129 -3.21 -7.96 -1.22
C PHE A 129 -4.02 -8.28 -2.47
N THR A 130 -5.00 -9.17 -2.35
CA THR A 130 -6.03 -9.47 -3.36
C THR A 130 -7.39 -8.96 -2.89
N ASP A 131 -8.46 -9.30 -3.57
CA ASP A 131 -9.82 -8.89 -3.19
C ASP A 131 -10.40 -9.69 -2.01
N SER A 132 -9.85 -10.88 -1.74
CA SER A 132 -10.37 -11.81 -0.74
C SER A 132 -9.35 -12.30 0.29
N GLU A 133 -8.05 -12.08 0.04
CA GLU A 133 -6.98 -12.61 0.90
C GLU A 133 -5.69 -11.81 0.77
N VAL A 134 -4.84 -11.91 1.77
CA VAL A 134 -3.45 -11.46 1.71
C VAL A 134 -2.56 -12.67 1.51
N ARG A 135 -1.76 -12.65 0.44
CA ARG A 135 -0.76 -13.71 0.19
C ARG A 135 0.59 -13.23 0.68
N VAL A 136 1.22 -14.04 1.52
CA VAL A 136 2.55 -13.75 2.05
C VAL A 136 3.49 -14.89 1.72
N LYS A 137 4.59 -14.57 1.04
CA LYS A 137 5.74 -15.46 0.92
C LYS A 137 6.69 -15.19 2.08
N TYR A 138 7.08 -16.20 2.82
CA TYR A 138 7.96 -16.08 3.99
C TYR A 138 9.11 -17.09 3.97
N TYR A 139 10.17 -16.78 4.69
CA TYR A 139 11.34 -17.66 4.79
C TYR A 139 11.20 -18.67 5.91
N ASP A 140 11.76 -19.86 5.67
CA ASP A 140 11.84 -20.94 6.65
C ASP A 140 12.52 -20.61 7.96
N SER A 141 13.44 -19.66 7.95
CA SER A 141 14.17 -19.24 9.15
C SER A 141 13.36 -18.39 10.12
N ARG A 142 12.10 -18.07 9.77
CA ARG A 142 11.20 -17.25 10.61
C ARG A 142 9.96 -18.01 11.02
N PRO A 143 9.36 -17.67 12.17
CA PRO A 143 8.05 -18.20 12.54
C PRO A 143 7.03 -17.94 11.43
N TYR A 144 6.15 -18.90 11.15
CA TYR A 144 5.17 -18.73 10.07
C TYR A 144 4.25 -17.54 10.30
N ASP A 145 3.90 -17.24 11.53
CA ASP A 145 3.04 -16.11 11.87
C ASP A 145 3.76 -14.74 11.91
N PHE A 146 5.07 -14.72 11.67
CA PHE A 146 5.80 -13.50 11.33
C PHE A 146 5.24 -12.86 10.06
N SER A 147 4.59 -13.63 9.21
CA SER A 147 3.87 -13.15 8.03
C SER A 147 2.72 -12.20 8.36
N VAL A 148 2.05 -12.36 9.51
CA VAL A 148 1.05 -11.39 10.00
C VAL A 148 1.73 -10.04 10.28
N ILE A 149 2.92 -10.10 10.87
CA ILE A 149 3.73 -8.89 11.14
C ILE A 149 4.13 -8.20 9.84
N LEU A 150 4.58 -8.95 8.82
CA LEU A 150 4.89 -8.41 7.51
C LEU A 150 3.67 -7.75 6.85
N ALA A 151 2.51 -8.41 6.92
CA ALA A 151 1.27 -7.82 6.40
C ALA A 151 0.92 -6.51 7.12
N TRP A 152 1.05 -6.45 8.45
CA TRP A 152 0.87 -5.24 9.24
C TRP A 152 1.85 -4.14 8.88
N GLN A 153 3.13 -4.44 8.67
CA GLN A 153 4.13 -3.46 8.26
C GLN A 153 3.75 -2.79 6.92
N VAL A 154 3.26 -3.59 5.96
CA VAL A 154 2.77 -3.05 4.69
C VAL A 154 1.53 -2.18 4.89
N VAL A 155 0.59 -2.60 5.75
CA VAL A 155 -0.62 -1.82 6.10
C VAL A 155 -0.24 -0.47 6.70
N LEU A 156 0.70 -0.45 7.65
CA LEU A 156 1.14 0.79 8.31
C LEU A 156 1.79 1.76 7.34
N LYS A 157 2.74 1.27 6.54
CA LYS A 157 3.39 2.09 5.51
C LYS A 157 2.37 2.71 4.57
N ARG A 158 1.44 1.92 4.06
CA ARG A 158 0.38 2.41 3.18
C ARG A 158 -0.59 3.36 3.87
N ALA A 159 -0.85 3.18 5.16
CA ALA A 159 -1.70 4.09 5.93
C ALA A 159 -1.05 5.48 6.07
N GLU A 160 0.27 5.54 6.27
CA GLU A 160 1.02 6.81 6.29
C GLU A 160 0.98 7.51 4.93
N GLU A 161 1.24 6.78 3.84
CA GLU A 161 1.15 7.30 2.47
C GLU A 161 -0.25 7.88 2.18
N ARG A 162 -1.32 7.19 2.60
CA ARG A 162 -2.72 7.63 2.37
C ARG A 162 -3.13 8.83 3.19
N ARG A 163 -2.62 8.97 4.42
CA ARG A 163 -2.86 10.20 5.21
C ARG A 163 -2.28 11.42 4.51
N ALA A 164 -1.11 11.27 3.90
CA ALA A 164 -0.52 12.33 3.09
C ALA A 164 -1.40 12.68 1.87
N ASP A 165 -2.10 11.69 1.29
CA ASP A 165 -3.05 11.88 0.19
C ASP A 165 -4.45 12.36 0.65
N GLY A 166 -4.67 12.58 1.95
CA GLY A 166 -5.96 13.03 2.52
C GLY A 166 -7.11 12.02 2.38
N LEU A 167 -6.80 10.70 2.31
CA LEU A 167 -7.82 9.66 2.25
C LEU A 167 -8.36 9.35 3.65
N PRO A 168 -9.69 9.14 3.81
CA PRO A 168 -10.28 8.78 5.08
C PRO A 168 -9.85 7.39 5.55
N GLU A 169 -9.94 7.15 6.86
CA GLU A 169 -9.63 5.85 7.45
C GLU A 169 -10.57 4.74 6.98
N VAL A 170 -11.87 5.06 6.85
CA VAL A 170 -12.88 4.16 6.28
C VAL A 170 -13.31 4.70 4.93
N ILE A 171 -13.32 3.85 3.93
CA ILE A 171 -13.80 4.14 2.58
C ILE A 171 -15.03 3.26 2.35
N ASP A 172 -16.20 3.86 2.36
CA ASP A 172 -17.50 3.21 2.22
C ASP A 172 -18.38 3.94 1.20
N GLU A 173 -19.68 3.69 1.20
CA GLU A 173 -20.64 4.27 0.29
C GLU A 173 -20.81 5.79 0.44
N SER A 174 -20.32 6.38 1.53
CA SER A 174 -20.31 7.83 1.74
C SER A 174 -19.16 8.53 1.00
N PHE A 175 -18.14 7.77 0.62
CA PHE A 175 -16.95 8.30 -0.03
C PHE A 175 -17.27 8.89 -1.41
N ARG A 176 -16.71 10.08 -1.66
CA ARG A 176 -16.82 10.82 -2.92
C ARG A 176 -15.44 11.37 -3.30
N ARG A 177 -15.12 11.29 -4.58
CA ARG A 177 -14.01 12.04 -5.18
C ARG A 177 -14.51 12.71 -6.45
N ASP A 178 -14.46 14.02 -6.45
CA ASP A 178 -14.90 14.84 -7.55
C ASP A 178 -13.71 15.67 -8.05
N TYR A 179 -13.33 15.41 -9.29
CA TYR A 179 -12.44 16.24 -10.09
C TYR A 179 -13.23 16.74 -11.30
N ASP A 180 -12.77 17.79 -11.96
CA ASP A 180 -13.48 18.40 -13.09
C ASP A 180 -13.77 17.40 -14.24
N HIS A 181 -13.00 16.33 -14.32
CA HIS A 181 -12.98 15.37 -15.42
C HIS A 181 -13.11 13.91 -14.96
N PHE A 182 -13.35 13.68 -13.67
CA PHE A 182 -13.50 12.35 -13.10
C PHE A 182 -14.27 12.41 -11.78
N HIS A 183 -15.41 11.75 -11.74
CA HIS A 183 -16.24 11.67 -10.55
C HIS A 183 -16.32 10.22 -10.07
N LEU A 184 -15.92 9.93 -8.84
CA LEU A 184 -15.99 8.61 -8.25
C LEU A 184 -17.03 8.56 -7.13
N ARG A 185 -17.90 7.57 -7.22
CA ARG A 185 -18.88 7.18 -6.19
C ARG A 185 -18.66 5.72 -5.82
N ILE A 186 -19.06 5.36 -4.61
CA ILE A 186 -19.07 3.98 -4.14
C ILE A 186 -20.52 3.61 -3.84
N ALA A 187 -20.94 2.42 -4.27
CA ALA A 187 -22.24 1.87 -3.98
C ALA A 187 -22.15 0.37 -3.67
N ARG A 188 -23.15 -0.15 -2.96
CA ARG A 188 -23.27 -1.58 -2.68
C ARG A 188 -23.81 -2.30 -3.91
N GLY A 189 -23.11 -3.32 -4.36
CA GLY A 189 -23.58 -4.22 -5.41
C GLY A 189 -24.44 -5.36 -4.85
N THR A 190 -24.97 -6.17 -5.74
CA THR A 190 -25.78 -7.35 -5.42
C THR A 190 -25.00 -8.66 -5.51
N THR A 191 -23.80 -8.63 -6.05
CA THR A 191 -22.94 -9.81 -6.27
C THR A 191 -21.88 -9.96 -5.17
N SER A 192 -21.16 -11.07 -5.20
CA SER A 192 -19.99 -11.30 -4.32
C SER A 192 -18.69 -10.72 -4.87
N ALA A 193 -18.69 -10.10 -6.05
CA ALA A 193 -17.52 -9.53 -6.70
C ALA A 193 -17.61 -8.00 -6.77
N TYR A 194 -16.44 -7.35 -6.87
CA TYR A 194 -16.35 -5.94 -7.22
C TYR A 194 -16.81 -5.73 -8.67
N GLY A 195 -17.53 -4.65 -8.90
CA GLY A 195 -17.99 -4.23 -10.22
C GLY A 195 -17.87 -2.73 -10.41
N HIS A 196 -18.30 -2.23 -11.56
CA HIS A 196 -18.38 -0.79 -11.79
C HIS A 196 -19.47 -0.44 -12.81
N ARG A 197 -19.93 0.80 -12.74
CA ARG A 197 -20.73 1.46 -13.76
C ARG A 197 -20.01 2.71 -14.22
N CYS A 198 -20.20 3.11 -15.47
CA CYS A 198 -19.57 4.28 -16.06
C CYS A 198 -20.61 5.02 -16.90
N GLU A 199 -20.80 6.31 -16.62
CA GLU A 199 -21.72 7.19 -17.33
C GLU A 199 -20.97 8.53 -17.59
N GLY A 200 -20.40 8.69 -18.79
CA GLY A 200 -19.53 9.80 -19.10
C GLY A 200 -18.27 9.80 -18.21
N ASP A 201 -18.05 10.91 -17.49
CA ASP A 201 -16.94 11.09 -16.56
C ASP A 201 -17.27 10.62 -15.12
N SER A 202 -18.47 10.05 -14.92
CA SER A 202 -18.95 9.55 -13.63
C SER A 202 -18.76 8.03 -13.53
N TYR A 203 -18.02 7.60 -12.52
CA TYR A 203 -17.69 6.21 -12.23
C TYR A 203 -18.29 5.79 -10.89
N THR A 204 -19.03 4.70 -10.86
CA THR A 204 -19.53 4.10 -9.63
C THR A 204 -18.84 2.76 -9.42
N LEU A 205 -18.01 2.67 -8.38
CA LEU A 205 -17.46 1.40 -7.92
C LEU A 205 -18.51 0.63 -7.12
N LEU A 206 -18.81 -0.59 -7.53
CA LEU A 206 -19.75 -1.48 -6.84
C LEU A 206 -18.98 -2.41 -5.91
N LEU A 207 -19.26 -2.31 -4.61
CA LEU A 207 -18.73 -3.22 -3.61
C LEU A 207 -19.46 -4.54 -3.62
N PRO A 208 -18.82 -5.66 -3.26
CA PRO A 208 -19.52 -6.91 -2.97
C PRO A 208 -20.65 -6.70 -1.95
N ALA A 209 -21.76 -7.43 -2.10
CA ALA A 209 -22.94 -7.27 -1.25
C ALA A 209 -22.65 -7.36 0.26
N ARG A 210 -21.69 -8.20 0.64
CA ARG A 210 -21.29 -8.44 2.03
C ARG A 210 -19.93 -7.84 2.41
N ALA A 211 -19.39 -6.91 1.60
CA ALA A 211 -18.10 -6.27 1.90
C ALA A 211 -18.13 -5.53 3.23
N ASN A 212 -17.14 -5.77 4.07
CA ASN A 212 -16.95 -5.07 5.34
C ASN A 212 -15.93 -3.95 5.14
N CYS A 213 -16.39 -2.71 4.99
CA CYS A 213 -15.53 -1.54 4.74
C CYS A 213 -14.59 -1.19 5.91
N ARG A 214 -14.78 -1.81 7.09
CA ARG A 214 -13.85 -1.67 8.23
C ARG A 214 -12.65 -2.60 8.13
N GLU A 215 -12.73 -3.65 7.32
CA GLU A 215 -11.61 -4.54 7.09
C GLU A 215 -10.57 -3.90 6.16
N GLN A 216 -9.30 -4.04 6.52
CA GLN A 216 -8.20 -3.49 5.74
C GLN A 216 -8.12 -4.11 4.33
N LEU A 217 -8.43 -5.40 4.21
CA LEU A 217 -8.46 -6.09 2.92
C LEU A 217 -9.48 -5.45 1.97
N THR A 218 -10.69 -5.20 2.45
CA THR A 218 -11.75 -4.50 1.69
C THR A 218 -11.31 -3.11 1.28
N ARG A 219 -10.69 -2.36 2.19
CA ARG A 219 -10.15 -1.02 1.90
C ARG A 219 -9.07 -1.05 0.81
N GLU A 220 -8.12 -1.99 0.89
CA GLU A 220 -7.09 -2.17 -0.15
C GLU A 220 -7.70 -2.51 -1.51
N ALA A 221 -8.73 -3.36 -1.53
CA ALA A 221 -9.44 -3.71 -2.74
C ALA A 221 -10.18 -2.49 -3.34
N ILE A 222 -10.89 -1.72 -2.52
CA ILE A 222 -11.58 -0.49 -2.96
C ILE A 222 -10.58 0.46 -3.61
N ILE A 223 -9.46 0.74 -2.96
CA ILE A 223 -8.44 1.67 -3.49
C ILE A 223 -7.87 1.15 -4.81
N ARG A 224 -7.55 -0.13 -4.91
CA ARG A 224 -7.01 -0.74 -6.13
C ARG A 224 -8.02 -0.66 -7.29
N HIS A 225 -9.28 -0.94 -7.04
CA HIS A 225 -10.34 -0.83 -8.05
C HIS A 225 -10.59 0.62 -8.44
N ALA A 226 -10.61 1.56 -7.49
CA ALA A 226 -10.74 2.99 -7.76
C ALA A 226 -9.57 3.52 -8.63
N MET A 227 -8.33 3.11 -8.32
CA MET A 227 -7.16 3.45 -9.15
C MET A 227 -7.25 2.85 -10.55
N SER A 228 -7.79 1.64 -10.68
CA SER A 228 -8.01 1.01 -11.98
C SER A 228 -9.04 1.78 -12.82
N LEU A 229 -10.13 2.26 -12.20
CA LEU A 229 -11.13 3.10 -12.86
C LEU A 229 -10.55 4.45 -13.28
N MET A 230 -9.78 5.10 -12.43
CA MET A 230 -9.09 6.34 -12.77
C MET A 230 -8.11 6.16 -13.93
N ARG A 231 -7.36 5.06 -13.96
CA ARG A 231 -6.48 4.73 -15.07
C ARG A 231 -7.27 4.54 -16.38
N LYS A 232 -8.40 3.82 -16.34
CA LYS A 232 -9.29 3.64 -17.48
C LYS A 232 -9.86 4.97 -17.98
N ALA A 233 -10.26 5.85 -17.05
CA ALA A 233 -10.71 7.20 -17.38
C ALA A 233 -9.59 8.02 -18.06
N ALA A 234 -8.36 7.92 -17.56
CA ALA A 234 -7.22 8.62 -18.10
C ALA A 234 -6.93 8.27 -19.55
N GLU A 235 -7.09 6.99 -19.93
CA GLU A 235 -6.84 6.52 -21.30
C GLU A 235 -7.73 7.25 -22.32
N SER A 236 -8.99 7.52 -22.00
CA SER A 236 -9.92 8.25 -22.86
C SER A 236 -9.80 9.75 -22.73
N TYR A 237 -9.75 10.27 -21.49
CA TYR A 237 -9.71 11.72 -21.23
C TYR A 237 -8.42 12.36 -21.76
N LEU A 238 -7.24 11.81 -21.39
CA LEU A 238 -5.96 12.40 -21.80
C LEU A 238 -5.75 12.31 -23.31
N ALA A 239 -6.21 11.22 -23.95
CA ALA A 239 -6.11 11.10 -25.42
C ALA A 239 -6.96 12.16 -26.12
N ARG A 240 -8.24 12.31 -25.71
CA ARG A 240 -9.14 13.34 -26.23
C ARG A 240 -8.57 14.75 -26.00
N ARG A 241 -8.19 15.06 -24.75
CA ARG A 241 -7.71 16.39 -24.37
C ARG A 241 -6.40 16.77 -25.07
N SER A 242 -5.47 15.83 -25.18
CA SER A 242 -4.23 16.04 -25.93
C SER A 242 -4.48 16.32 -27.41
N ALA A 243 -5.45 15.62 -28.02
CA ALA A 243 -5.81 15.86 -29.42
C ALA A 243 -6.49 17.25 -29.62
N GLU A 244 -7.37 17.65 -28.71
CA GLU A 244 -8.00 18.97 -28.72
C GLU A 244 -6.95 20.09 -28.62
N ILE A 245 -6.05 20.01 -27.63
CA ILE A 245 -4.98 21.00 -27.44
C ILE A 245 -4.02 21.02 -28.63
N SER A 246 -3.61 19.86 -29.13
CA SER A 246 -2.76 19.76 -30.33
C SER A 246 -3.41 20.46 -31.53
N LYS A 247 -4.70 20.20 -31.75
CA LYS A 247 -5.46 20.81 -32.87
C LYS A 247 -5.61 22.33 -32.71
N SER A 248 -5.93 22.82 -31.52
CA SER A 248 -6.15 24.24 -31.28
C SER A 248 -4.85 25.05 -31.28
N SER A 249 -3.76 24.50 -30.76
CA SER A 249 -2.46 25.15 -30.70
C SER A 249 -1.62 25.02 -31.96
N GLY A 250 -1.87 24.00 -32.79
CA GLY A 250 -1.01 23.65 -33.92
C GLY A 250 0.27 22.90 -33.53
N LEU A 251 0.48 22.63 -32.24
CA LEU A 251 1.59 21.81 -31.75
C LEU A 251 1.28 20.32 -31.99
N ASN A 252 2.23 19.59 -32.57
CA ASN A 252 1.95 18.25 -33.08
C ASN A 252 2.74 17.16 -32.34
N TYR A 253 2.06 16.04 -32.08
CA TYR A 253 2.66 14.77 -31.70
C TYR A 253 2.20 13.65 -32.63
N LYS A 254 2.97 12.56 -32.71
CA LYS A 254 2.64 11.39 -33.53
C LYS A 254 1.94 10.31 -32.76
N SER A 255 2.32 10.14 -31.50
CA SER A 255 1.76 9.12 -30.63
C SER A 255 1.73 9.58 -29.17
N LEU A 256 0.72 9.11 -28.43
CA LEU A 256 0.58 9.33 -27.01
C LEU A 256 0.67 7.99 -26.28
N LYS A 257 1.52 7.93 -25.27
CA LYS A 257 1.61 6.78 -24.35
C LYS A 257 1.14 7.20 -22.96
N ILE A 258 0.16 6.49 -22.41
CA ILE A 258 -0.29 6.69 -21.05
C ILE A 258 0.31 5.61 -20.16
N GLY A 259 1.03 5.99 -19.13
CA GLY A 259 1.74 5.11 -18.23
C GLY A 259 1.43 5.36 -16.77
N SER A 260 2.19 4.70 -15.88
CA SER A 260 1.99 4.72 -14.42
C SER A 260 3.18 5.30 -13.64
N GLY A 261 4.00 6.14 -14.27
CA GLY A 261 5.12 6.78 -13.60
C GLY A 261 4.65 7.73 -12.49
N MET A 262 5.12 7.53 -11.25
CA MET A 262 4.80 8.41 -10.13
C MET A 262 5.74 9.62 -10.07
N HIS A 263 7.01 9.44 -10.45
CA HIS A 263 8.02 10.51 -10.45
C HIS A 263 8.18 11.18 -11.82
N THR A 264 7.84 10.47 -12.89
CA THR A 264 7.85 10.99 -14.26
C THR A 264 6.41 11.08 -14.73
N ILE A 265 5.82 12.27 -14.62
CA ILE A 265 4.41 12.51 -14.94
C ILE A 265 4.18 12.86 -16.40
N GLY A 266 5.21 13.38 -17.09
CA GLY A 266 5.23 13.67 -18.53
C GLY A 266 6.64 13.66 -19.09
N TYR A 267 6.76 13.40 -20.39
CA TYR A 267 7.93 13.68 -21.21
C TYR A 267 7.59 13.63 -22.70
N PHE A 268 8.40 14.31 -23.52
CA PHE A 268 8.28 14.30 -24.96
C PHE A 268 9.57 13.82 -25.65
N ILE A 269 9.48 12.78 -26.48
CA ILE A 269 10.61 12.29 -27.26
C ILE A 269 10.53 12.86 -28.67
N ARG A 270 11.33 13.90 -28.95
CA ARG A 270 11.33 14.65 -30.24
C ARG A 270 11.56 13.76 -31.48
N ALA A 271 12.51 12.84 -31.38
CA ALA A 271 12.86 11.97 -32.50
C ALA A 271 11.67 11.13 -32.99
N PHE A 272 10.78 10.74 -32.10
CA PHE A 272 9.60 9.93 -32.41
C PHE A 272 8.29 10.74 -32.38
N LYS A 273 8.33 12.01 -32.03
CA LYS A 273 7.16 12.81 -31.71
C LYS A 273 6.20 12.08 -30.75
N LEU A 274 6.77 11.38 -29.78
CA LEU A 274 6.06 10.61 -28.77
C LEU A 274 5.89 11.46 -27.51
N MET A 275 4.64 11.70 -27.12
CA MET A 275 4.29 12.28 -25.83
C MET A 275 3.94 11.17 -24.85
N TYR A 276 4.46 11.24 -23.64
CA TYR A 276 4.10 10.37 -22.53
C TYR A 276 3.42 11.20 -21.45
N LEU A 277 2.32 10.66 -20.89
CA LEU A 277 1.64 11.22 -19.73
C LEU A 277 1.36 10.10 -18.73
N SER A 278 1.53 10.39 -17.44
CA SER A 278 1.14 9.45 -16.37
C SER A 278 -0.34 9.62 -16.06
N TRP A 279 -1.09 8.50 -15.90
CA TRP A 279 -2.48 8.56 -15.47
C TRP A 279 -2.65 9.19 -14.07
N HIS A 280 -1.60 9.29 -13.27
CA HIS A 280 -1.62 9.95 -11.96
C HIS A 280 -1.97 11.45 -12.04
N VAL A 281 -1.83 12.07 -13.22
CA VAL A 281 -2.21 13.46 -13.43
C VAL A 281 -3.73 13.70 -13.32
N MET A 282 -4.53 12.64 -13.44
CA MET A 282 -5.99 12.70 -13.22
C MET A 282 -6.40 13.13 -11.80
N LYS A 283 -5.47 13.18 -10.86
CA LYS A 283 -5.69 13.68 -9.49
C LYS A 283 -5.67 15.21 -9.39
N PHE A 284 -5.29 15.91 -10.47
CA PHE A 284 -5.17 17.36 -10.47
C PHE A 284 -6.36 18.02 -11.19
N PRO A 285 -6.70 19.27 -10.87
CA PRO A 285 -7.62 20.09 -11.64
C PRO A 285 -7.23 20.13 -13.12
N HIS A 286 -8.22 20.29 -14.02
CA HIS A 286 -7.99 20.22 -15.48
C HIS A 286 -6.95 21.23 -15.96
N ILE A 287 -6.87 22.42 -15.35
CA ILE A 287 -5.90 23.45 -15.73
C ILE A 287 -4.44 22.97 -15.60
N TYR A 288 -4.13 22.15 -14.59
CA TYR A 288 -2.79 21.58 -14.42
C TYR A 288 -2.53 20.44 -15.41
N ILE A 289 -3.58 19.70 -15.79
CA ILE A 289 -3.47 18.67 -16.83
C ILE A 289 -3.21 19.33 -18.18
N ASP A 290 -3.93 20.38 -18.48
CA ASP A 290 -3.74 21.18 -19.71
C ASP A 290 -2.34 21.78 -19.75
N SER A 291 -1.88 22.38 -18.65
CA SER A 291 -0.54 22.96 -18.58
C SER A 291 0.54 21.91 -18.84
N LEU A 292 0.39 20.69 -18.29
CA LEU A 292 1.32 19.60 -18.56
C LEU A 292 1.29 19.16 -20.04
N ILE A 293 0.09 19.07 -20.64
CA ILE A 293 -0.03 18.72 -22.06
C ILE A 293 0.65 19.78 -22.93
N TYR A 294 0.41 21.07 -22.68
CA TYR A 294 1.09 22.17 -23.36
C TYR A 294 2.61 22.12 -23.16
N HIS A 295 3.06 21.87 -21.93
CA HIS A 295 4.47 21.74 -21.59
C HIS A 295 5.15 20.67 -22.45
N GLU A 296 4.58 19.48 -22.50
CA GLU A 296 5.12 18.38 -23.28
C GLU A 296 5.07 18.65 -24.79
N LEU A 297 3.99 19.27 -25.27
CA LEU A 297 3.88 19.65 -26.68
C LEU A 297 4.89 20.74 -27.07
N CYS A 298 5.21 21.70 -26.20
CA CYS A 298 6.23 22.71 -26.45
C CYS A 298 7.63 22.10 -26.66
N HIS A 299 7.90 20.94 -26.06
CA HIS A 299 9.13 20.20 -26.32
C HIS A 299 9.24 19.67 -27.76
N SER A 300 8.17 19.71 -28.57
CA SER A 300 8.27 19.45 -30.01
C SER A 300 9.08 20.53 -30.74
N LEU A 301 9.11 21.76 -30.21
CA LEU A 301 9.79 22.92 -30.77
C LEU A 301 11.10 23.24 -30.06
N VAL A 302 11.08 23.23 -28.72
CA VAL A 302 12.22 23.66 -27.87
C VAL A 302 12.67 22.53 -26.96
N SER A 303 13.98 22.30 -26.87
CA SER A 303 14.57 21.34 -25.93
C SER A 303 15.02 22.09 -24.66
N GLY A 304 14.78 21.45 -23.48
CA GLY A 304 15.13 22.05 -22.19
C GLY A 304 14.12 23.11 -21.73
N HIS A 305 14.38 23.71 -20.59
CA HIS A 305 13.46 24.64 -19.89
C HIS A 305 14.14 26.02 -19.73
N ASN A 306 14.63 26.58 -20.84
CA ASN A 306 15.23 27.90 -20.92
C ASN A 306 14.16 28.99 -21.17
N SER A 307 14.58 30.27 -21.38
CA SER A 307 13.70 31.38 -21.70
C SER A 307 12.80 31.09 -22.90
N ASP A 308 13.39 30.54 -23.99
CA ASP A 308 12.68 30.25 -25.23
C ASP A 308 11.56 29.23 -25.04
N PHE A 309 11.76 28.26 -24.14
CA PHE A 309 10.74 27.29 -23.76
C PHE A 309 9.55 28.01 -23.09
N TYR A 310 9.80 28.86 -22.10
CA TYR A 310 8.73 29.55 -21.37
C TYR A 310 8.02 30.61 -22.22
N GLU A 311 8.72 31.24 -23.16
CA GLU A 311 8.10 32.10 -24.15
C GLU A 311 7.22 31.28 -25.12
N THR A 312 7.68 30.12 -25.55
CA THR A 312 6.89 29.20 -26.35
C THR A 312 5.64 28.73 -25.61
N LEU A 313 5.78 28.32 -24.35
CA LEU A 313 4.65 27.90 -23.52
C LEU A 313 3.61 29.02 -23.36
N ARG A 314 4.07 30.24 -23.09
CA ARG A 314 3.19 31.44 -22.99
C ARG A 314 2.52 31.78 -24.33
N ARG A 315 3.25 31.66 -25.44
CA ARG A 315 2.74 31.91 -26.79
C ARG A 315 1.62 30.97 -27.19
N TYR A 316 1.77 29.67 -26.93
CA TYR A 316 0.84 28.66 -27.38
C TYR A 316 -0.25 28.32 -26.34
N GLY A 317 0.04 28.38 -25.07
CA GLY A 317 -0.88 28.06 -23.99
C GLY A 317 -1.55 29.29 -23.35
N GLY A 318 -0.95 30.47 -23.52
CA GLY A 318 -1.41 31.69 -22.87
C GLY A 318 -0.86 31.86 -21.44
N GLU A 319 -1.15 33.00 -20.83
CA GLU A 319 -0.62 33.37 -19.50
C GLU A 319 -1.14 32.42 -18.40
N GLU A 320 -2.41 32.02 -18.46
CA GLU A 320 -3.01 31.13 -17.49
C GLU A 320 -2.32 29.77 -17.44
N ILE A 321 -2.07 29.17 -18.59
CA ILE A 321 -1.35 27.90 -18.70
C ILE A 321 0.09 28.04 -18.21
N TYR A 322 0.77 29.12 -18.54
CA TYR A 322 2.12 29.39 -18.09
C TYR A 322 2.20 29.52 -16.54
N ILE A 323 1.24 30.23 -15.94
CA ILE A 323 1.16 30.35 -14.49
C ILE A 323 0.85 29.00 -13.84
N ALA A 324 -0.08 28.22 -14.43
CA ALA A 324 -0.43 26.90 -13.97
C ALA A 324 0.77 25.96 -14.00
N ASP A 325 1.53 25.93 -15.09
CA ASP A 325 2.75 25.14 -15.23
C ASP A 325 3.79 25.48 -14.14
N LYS A 326 4.10 26.76 -13.96
CA LYS A 326 5.01 27.18 -12.88
C LYS A 326 4.52 26.75 -11.49
N ASN A 327 3.25 26.96 -11.18
CA ASN A 327 2.69 26.59 -9.89
C ASN A 327 2.68 25.06 -9.68
N PHE A 328 2.43 24.29 -10.73
CA PHE A 328 2.45 22.85 -10.69
C PHE A 328 3.84 22.34 -10.30
N TRP A 329 4.89 22.80 -10.98
CA TRP A 329 6.26 22.35 -10.72
C TRP A 329 6.80 22.83 -9.38
N LEU A 330 6.42 24.01 -8.90
CA LEU A 330 6.78 24.51 -7.57
C LEU A 330 6.15 23.70 -6.45
N LYS A 331 4.89 23.26 -6.61
CA LYS A 331 4.16 22.52 -5.56
C LYS A 331 4.40 21.03 -5.59
N ASN A 332 4.63 20.45 -6.78
CA ASN A 332 4.69 19.02 -7.01
C ASN A 332 6.09 18.51 -7.35
N ASN A 333 7.09 19.37 -7.28
CA ASN A 333 8.49 18.94 -7.24
C ASN A 333 8.83 18.69 -5.76
N PRO A 334 8.64 17.46 -5.22
CA PRO A 334 9.09 17.19 -3.89
C PRO A 334 10.61 17.45 -3.90
N PRO A 335 11.17 18.12 -2.89
CA PRO A 335 12.61 18.17 -2.75
C PRO A 335 13.08 16.72 -2.84
N LYS A 336 14.12 16.47 -3.64
CA LYS A 336 14.77 15.17 -3.72
C LYS A 336 15.17 14.77 -2.30
N THR A 337 14.25 14.19 -1.58
CA THR A 337 14.56 13.49 -0.35
C THR A 337 15.23 12.21 -0.79
N ILE A 338 16.49 12.19 -0.51
CA ILE A 338 17.50 11.15 -0.61
C ILE A 338 16.96 9.77 -0.17
#